data_08ab47cef9bfa85e4f6cd847302ce21b
#
_entry.id   08ab47cef9bfa85e4f6cd847302ce21b
#
_cell.length_a   1.000
_cell.length_b   1.000
_cell.length_c   1.000
_cell.angle_alpha   90.00
_cell.angle_beta   90.00
_cell.angle_gamma   90.00
#
_symmetry.space_group_name_H-M   'P 1'
#
loop_
_entity.id
_entity.type
_entity.pdbx_description
1 polymer ?
#
loop_
_entity_poly.entity_id
_entity_poly.type
_entity_poly.pdbx_seq_one_letter_code
_entity_poly.pdbx_strand_id
1 'polypeptide(L)'
;MDGNSSTSAATHFGRQLKKERLAHGWGLRELSQRTGIDAGHLSRVENGKRPPTEVIALACDDVFPERRGWFMDWYTESREWSEIPASFRSWQEYEDKASRLHVWSPGIIHGLLQTEDYARALLITMPKATDDVVATRLAARMERQRRTIGRPDPPASWFIVDELSLYRLVGSAEVMAAQLRRLLNVAAMPGVTVQVLPAVAHPATAGELIITDDAAYVESLVGGAVLGGETVSSLMAVFDSLRGESYRVSESVALFERLAEAWESGASPLTAARTAAAA
;
A
#
# COMPACT_ATOMS: atom_id res chain seq x y z
N MET A 1 16.00 6.28 17.47
CA MET A 1 16.49 4.91 17.52
C MET A 1 15.29 4.04 17.14
N ASP A 2 15.15 3.28 16.08
CA ASP A 2 16.11 2.69 15.18
C ASP A 2 15.50 2.54 13.79
N GLY A 3 16.28 2.90 12.76
CA GLY A 3 15.98 2.58 11.37
C GLY A 3 16.20 1.09 11.12
N ASN A 4 15.18 0.24 11.24
CA ASN A 4 15.46 -1.19 11.24
C ASN A 4 14.47 -2.13 10.56
N SER A 5 13.97 -1.85 9.37
CA SER A 5 13.24 -2.90 8.68
C SER A 5 13.58 -3.07 7.17
N SER A 6 14.00 -2.06 6.44
CA SER A 6 14.65 -2.27 5.13
C SER A 6 16.01 -2.96 5.30
N THR A 7 16.61 -2.81 6.47
CA THR A 7 17.72 -3.59 6.98
C THR A 7 17.36 -5.08 7.13
N SER A 8 16.12 -5.47 7.32
CA SER A 8 15.72 -6.84 7.65
C SER A 8 15.86 -7.81 6.47
N ALA A 9 15.26 -7.59 5.30
CA ALA A 9 15.33 -8.54 4.19
C ALA A 9 16.71 -8.54 3.51
N ALA A 10 17.30 -7.37 3.25
CA ALA A 10 18.67 -7.27 2.74
C ALA A 10 19.68 -7.82 3.76
N THR A 11 19.49 -7.60 5.06
CA THR A 11 20.30 -8.16 6.14
C THR A 11 20.08 -9.66 6.26
N HIS A 12 18.88 -10.17 6.01
CA HIS A 12 18.62 -11.61 6.00
C HIS A 12 19.32 -12.28 4.83
N PHE A 13 19.18 -11.76 3.60
CA PHE A 13 19.92 -12.25 2.43
C PHE A 13 21.42 -12.28 2.72
N GLY A 14 22.00 -11.18 3.20
CA GLY A 14 23.42 -11.08 3.49
C GLY A 14 23.88 -12.07 4.57
N ARG A 15 23.09 -12.25 5.64
CA ARG A 15 23.38 -13.26 6.68
C ARG A 15 23.35 -14.67 6.15
N GLN A 16 22.40 -15.01 5.30
CA GLN A 16 22.33 -16.34 4.72
C GLN A 16 23.46 -16.59 3.72
N LEU A 17 23.77 -15.59 2.86
CA LEU A 17 24.95 -15.68 1.98
C LEU A 17 26.22 -15.93 2.78
N LYS A 18 26.43 -15.20 3.87
CA LYS A 18 27.58 -15.42 4.78
C LYS A 18 27.57 -16.80 5.40
N LYS A 19 26.39 -17.29 5.82
CA LYS A 19 26.22 -18.63 6.42
C LYS A 19 26.58 -19.74 5.42
N GLU A 20 26.06 -19.67 4.19
CA GLU A 20 26.38 -20.66 3.14
C GLU A 20 27.86 -20.62 2.77
N ARG A 21 28.43 -19.42 2.58
CA ARG A 21 29.86 -19.27 2.31
C ARG A 21 30.72 -19.92 3.39
N LEU A 22 30.41 -19.69 4.67
CA LEU A 22 31.16 -20.24 5.80
C LEU A 22 30.94 -21.74 5.93
N ALA A 23 29.75 -22.25 5.65
CA ALA A 23 29.47 -23.70 5.64
C ALA A 23 30.31 -24.44 4.62
N HIS A 24 30.64 -23.81 3.49
CA HIS A 24 31.54 -24.34 2.47
C HIS A 24 33.02 -24.09 2.78
N GLY A 25 33.35 -23.45 3.90
CA GLY A 25 34.74 -23.11 4.28
C GLY A 25 35.38 -22.00 3.42
N TRP A 26 34.58 -21.23 2.66
CA TRP A 26 35.13 -20.24 1.71
C TRP A 26 35.42 -18.89 2.37
N GLY A 27 36.55 -18.30 1.96
CA GLY A 27 36.82 -16.88 2.18
C GLY A 27 36.03 -16.00 1.19
N LEU A 28 35.95 -14.69 1.47
CA LEU A 28 35.30 -13.73 0.54
C LEU A 28 35.98 -13.69 -0.84
N ARG A 29 37.31 -13.89 -0.88
CA ARG A 29 38.06 -13.94 -2.16
C ARG A 29 37.65 -15.16 -2.99
N GLU A 30 37.44 -16.29 -2.36
CA GLU A 30 37.01 -17.50 -3.03
C GLU A 30 35.58 -17.38 -3.53
N LEU A 31 34.66 -16.85 -2.72
CA LEU A 31 33.29 -16.56 -3.17
C LEU A 31 33.30 -15.58 -4.36
N SER A 32 34.16 -14.56 -4.32
CA SER A 32 34.34 -13.61 -5.41
C SER A 32 34.79 -14.29 -6.71
N GLN A 33 35.74 -15.21 -6.63
CA GLN A 33 36.20 -15.97 -7.80
C GLN A 33 35.11 -16.86 -8.39
N ARG A 34 34.29 -17.48 -7.55
CA ARG A 34 33.21 -18.39 -7.98
C ARG A 34 32.02 -17.64 -8.57
N THR A 35 31.67 -16.51 -7.99
CA THR A 35 30.50 -15.69 -8.41
C THR A 35 30.85 -14.68 -9.51
N GLY A 36 32.13 -14.37 -9.72
CA GLY A 36 32.57 -13.26 -10.58
C GLY A 36 32.28 -11.86 -10.01
N ILE A 37 31.88 -11.77 -8.74
CA ILE A 37 31.49 -10.50 -8.09
C ILE A 37 32.60 -10.02 -7.17
N ASP A 38 32.85 -8.71 -7.17
CA ASP A 38 33.91 -8.10 -6.33
C ASP A 38 33.74 -8.44 -4.83
N ALA A 39 34.81 -8.87 -4.18
CA ALA A 39 34.81 -9.32 -2.80
C ALA A 39 34.36 -8.21 -1.81
N GLY A 40 34.69 -6.94 -2.09
CA GLY A 40 34.24 -5.81 -1.29
C GLY A 40 32.75 -5.56 -1.45
N HIS A 41 32.20 -5.83 -2.64
CA HIS A 41 30.75 -5.77 -2.87
C HIS A 41 30.05 -6.88 -2.08
N LEU A 42 30.49 -8.13 -2.20
CA LEU A 42 29.94 -9.26 -1.45
C LEU A 42 30.00 -9.02 0.07
N SER A 43 31.14 -8.50 0.57
CA SER A 43 31.28 -8.13 1.98
C SER A 43 30.24 -7.10 2.45
N ARG A 44 29.96 -6.08 1.63
CA ARG A 44 28.94 -5.07 1.97
C ARG A 44 27.54 -5.67 1.99
N VAL A 45 27.25 -6.59 1.07
CA VAL A 45 25.96 -7.33 1.06
C VAL A 45 25.84 -8.26 2.26
N GLU A 46 26.84 -9.06 2.58
CA GLU A 46 26.85 -9.96 3.74
C GLU A 46 26.63 -9.24 5.08
N ASN A 47 27.11 -7.99 5.17
CA ASN A 47 26.97 -7.18 6.39
C ASN A 47 25.75 -6.21 6.34
N GLY A 48 24.85 -6.36 5.36
CA GLY A 48 23.66 -5.53 5.22
C GLY A 48 23.94 -4.06 4.88
N LYS A 49 25.18 -3.71 4.51
CA LYS A 49 25.58 -2.34 4.15
C LYS A 49 25.24 -1.97 2.71
N ARG A 50 24.83 -2.95 1.91
CA ARG A 50 24.36 -2.79 0.54
C ARG A 50 23.31 -3.84 0.25
N PRO A 51 22.17 -3.48 -0.40
CA PRO A 51 21.18 -4.46 -0.81
C PRO A 51 21.77 -5.42 -1.86
N PRO A 52 21.29 -6.68 -1.92
CA PRO A 52 21.63 -7.59 -3.01
C PRO A 52 21.12 -7.03 -4.34
N THR A 53 21.72 -7.49 -5.43
CA THR A 53 21.25 -7.26 -6.81
C THR A 53 20.86 -8.59 -7.43
N GLU A 54 20.04 -8.54 -8.50
CA GLU A 54 19.66 -9.73 -9.26
C GLU A 54 20.87 -10.55 -9.70
N VAL A 55 21.91 -9.87 -10.21
CA VAL A 55 23.16 -10.50 -10.61
C VAL A 55 23.82 -11.25 -9.45
N ILE A 56 23.77 -10.69 -8.24
CA ILE A 56 24.32 -11.38 -7.04
C ILE A 56 23.46 -12.59 -6.70
N ALA A 57 22.14 -12.49 -6.75
CA ALA A 57 21.23 -13.57 -6.42
C ALA A 57 21.39 -14.75 -7.40
N LEU A 58 21.41 -14.48 -8.71
CA LEU A 58 21.65 -15.49 -9.75
C LEU A 58 23.01 -16.17 -9.57
N ALA A 59 24.08 -15.39 -9.37
CA ALA A 59 25.41 -15.93 -9.16
C ALA A 59 25.50 -16.80 -7.87
N CYS A 60 24.74 -16.44 -6.82
CA CYS A 60 24.65 -17.25 -5.61
C CYS A 60 23.91 -18.58 -5.85
N ASP A 61 22.79 -18.57 -6.59
CA ASP A 61 22.07 -19.79 -6.94
C ASP A 61 22.89 -20.75 -7.83
N ASP A 62 23.76 -20.21 -8.69
CA ASP A 62 24.69 -21.00 -9.51
C ASP A 62 25.81 -21.63 -8.69
N VAL A 63 26.32 -20.92 -7.69
CA VAL A 63 27.47 -21.34 -6.87
C VAL A 63 27.05 -22.25 -5.71
N PHE A 64 25.78 -22.15 -5.25
CA PHE A 64 25.22 -23.00 -4.20
C PHE A 64 24.09 -23.89 -4.77
N PRO A 65 24.39 -24.94 -5.52
CA PRO A 65 23.39 -25.73 -6.24
C PRO A 65 22.33 -26.39 -5.33
N GLU A 66 22.67 -26.69 -4.06
CA GLU A 66 21.75 -27.18 -3.04
C GLU A 66 20.73 -26.13 -2.57
N ARG A 67 20.93 -24.88 -2.95
CA ARG A 67 20.07 -23.74 -2.67
C ARG A 67 19.49 -23.12 -3.95
N ARG A 68 19.51 -23.84 -5.06
CA ARG A 68 19.09 -23.32 -6.36
C ARG A 68 17.70 -22.71 -6.33
N GLY A 69 17.59 -21.46 -6.76
CA GLY A 69 16.37 -20.66 -6.74
C GLY A 69 16.14 -19.91 -5.44
N TRP A 70 16.76 -20.32 -4.34
CA TRP A 70 16.51 -19.76 -3.02
C TRP A 70 16.99 -18.29 -2.91
N PHE A 71 18.15 -17.94 -3.47
CA PHE A 71 18.69 -16.58 -3.45
C PHE A 71 17.89 -15.66 -4.37
N MET A 72 17.39 -16.17 -5.50
CA MET A 72 16.49 -15.42 -6.37
C MET A 72 15.13 -15.19 -5.73
N ASP A 73 14.54 -16.17 -5.06
CA ASP A 73 13.29 -16.03 -4.33
C ASP A 73 13.43 -14.95 -3.25
N TRP A 74 14.50 -15.00 -2.47
CA TRP A 74 14.80 -13.97 -1.46
C TRP A 74 15.12 -12.59 -2.04
N TYR A 75 15.77 -12.53 -3.19
CA TYR A 75 16.01 -11.28 -3.88
C TYR A 75 14.68 -10.67 -4.35
N THR A 76 13.82 -11.46 -4.96
CA THR A 76 12.49 -11.05 -5.42
C THR A 76 11.64 -10.56 -4.24
N GLU A 77 11.56 -11.35 -3.17
CA GLU A 77 10.87 -10.96 -1.94
C GLU A 77 11.48 -9.68 -1.33
N SER A 78 12.81 -9.58 -1.26
CA SER A 78 13.48 -8.37 -0.73
C SER A 78 13.23 -7.14 -1.59
N ARG A 79 13.08 -7.30 -2.90
CA ARG A 79 12.77 -6.24 -3.86
C ARG A 79 11.33 -5.78 -3.71
N GLU A 80 10.38 -6.71 -3.64
CA GLU A 80 8.97 -6.42 -3.33
C GLU A 80 8.85 -5.65 -2.01
N TRP A 81 9.57 -6.09 -0.98
CA TRP A 81 9.64 -5.41 0.31
C TRP A 81 10.35 -4.04 0.24
N SER A 82 11.32 -3.83 -0.64
CA SER A 82 12.00 -2.53 -0.78
C SER A 82 11.15 -1.47 -1.46
N GLU A 83 10.17 -1.88 -2.27
CA GLU A 83 9.21 -0.98 -2.92
C GLU A 83 8.11 -0.47 -1.98
N ILE A 84 7.95 -1.11 -0.81
CA ILE A 84 7.04 -0.69 0.25
C ILE A 84 7.82 0.12 1.28
N PRO A 85 7.43 1.38 1.60
CA PRO A 85 8.09 2.18 2.62
C PRO A 85 8.21 1.45 3.96
N ALA A 86 9.34 1.60 4.65
CA ALA A 86 9.59 0.91 5.91
C ALA A 86 8.53 1.19 6.99
N SER A 87 8.04 2.43 7.05
CA SER A 87 6.95 2.83 7.93
C SER A 87 5.66 2.08 7.63
N PHE A 88 5.38 1.84 6.35
CA PHE A 88 4.18 1.10 5.95
C PHE A 88 4.29 -0.40 6.24
N ARG A 89 5.50 -0.99 6.16
CA ARG A 89 5.71 -2.39 6.57
C ARG A 89 5.45 -2.61 8.05
N SER A 90 5.95 -1.72 8.91
CA SER A 90 5.65 -1.80 10.34
C SER A 90 4.17 -1.59 10.63
N TRP A 91 3.47 -0.78 9.83
CA TRP A 91 2.03 -0.60 9.89
C TRP A 91 1.24 -1.89 9.60
N GLN A 92 1.68 -2.68 8.61
CA GLN A 92 0.99 -3.92 8.22
C GLN A 92 0.79 -4.89 9.40
N GLU A 93 1.73 -4.94 10.35
CA GLU A 93 1.59 -5.80 11.53
C GLU A 93 0.41 -5.39 12.43
N TYR A 94 0.13 -4.09 12.53
CA TYR A 94 -1.03 -3.58 13.26
C TYR A 94 -2.32 -3.84 12.48
N GLU A 95 -2.31 -3.60 11.18
CA GLU A 95 -3.47 -3.82 10.32
C GLU A 95 -3.90 -5.29 10.27
N ASP A 96 -2.95 -6.23 10.22
CA ASP A 96 -3.21 -7.67 10.21
C ASP A 96 -3.88 -8.17 11.50
N LYS A 97 -3.57 -7.54 12.64
CA LYS A 97 -4.10 -7.89 13.97
C LYS A 97 -5.33 -7.09 14.36
N ALA A 98 -5.69 -6.08 13.58
CA ALA A 98 -6.76 -5.16 13.93
C ALA A 98 -8.12 -5.86 14.06
N SER A 99 -8.89 -5.47 15.07
CA SER A 99 -10.31 -5.76 15.22
C SER A 99 -11.18 -4.60 14.75
N ARG A 100 -10.62 -3.39 14.70
CA ARG A 100 -11.25 -2.16 14.21
C ARG A 100 -10.32 -1.42 13.28
N LEU A 101 -10.89 -0.80 12.24
CA LEU A 101 -10.14 -0.02 11.26
C LEU A 101 -10.93 1.24 10.90
N HIS A 102 -10.32 2.39 11.09
CA HIS A 102 -10.87 3.69 10.70
C HIS A 102 -9.94 4.30 9.66
N VAL A 103 -10.49 4.68 8.51
CA VAL A 103 -9.69 5.12 7.36
C VAL A 103 -10.24 6.42 6.80
N TRP A 104 -9.37 7.40 6.67
CA TRP A 104 -9.58 8.63 5.90
C TRP A 104 -8.50 8.77 4.85
N SER A 105 -8.87 9.03 3.59
CA SER A 105 -7.94 9.23 2.50
C SER A 105 -8.39 10.41 1.62
N PRO A 106 -7.68 11.56 1.67
CA PRO A 106 -8.03 12.74 0.89
C PRO A 106 -7.60 12.58 -0.57
N GLY A 107 -8.44 13.07 -1.47
CA GLY A 107 -8.13 13.26 -2.89
C GLY A 107 -8.10 12.02 -3.77
N ILE A 108 -7.96 10.81 -3.22
CA ILE A 108 -8.06 9.54 -3.93
C ILE A 108 -8.83 8.51 -3.10
N ILE A 109 -9.41 7.52 -3.75
CA ILE A 109 -10.04 6.39 -3.04
C ILE A 109 -8.94 5.54 -2.40
N HIS A 110 -9.09 5.22 -1.11
CA HIS A 110 -8.11 4.47 -0.33
C HIS A 110 -7.79 3.09 -0.93
N GLY A 111 -6.53 2.65 -0.81
CA GLY A 111 -6.01 1.42 -1.41
C GLY A 111 -6.79 0.15 -1.09
N LEU A 112 -7.39 0.02 0.11
CA LEU A 112 -8.23 -1.12 0.49
C LEU A 112 -9.57 -1.19 -0.28
N LEU A 113 -10.02 -0.09 -0.86
CA LEU A 113 -11.29 0.01 -1.58
C LEU A 113 -11.12 -0.03 -3.11
N GLN A 114 -9.89 0.02 -3.62
CA GLN A 114 -9.60 0.14 -5.05
C GLN A 114 -9.90 -1.14 -5.82
N THR A 115 -10.36 -0.98 -7.07
CA THR A 115 -10.28 -2.03 -8.08
C THR A 115 -8.84 -2.16 -8.58
N GLU A 116 -8.51 -3.28 -9.22
CA GLU A 116 -7.17 -3.48 -9.80
C GLU A 116 -6.85 -2.43 -10.86
N ASP A 117 -7.80 -2.12 -11.75
CA ASP A 117 -7.60 -1.14 -12.82
C ASP A 117 -7.43 0.28 -12.30
N TYR A 118 -8.20 0.68 -11.29
CA TYR A 118 -8.04 1.98 -10.62
C TYR A 118 -6.66 2.07 -9.94
N ALA A 119 -6.25 1.02 -9.23
CA ALA A 119 -4.95 0.96 -8.58
C ALA A 119 -3.80 1.02 -9.61
N ARG A 120 -3.91 0.27 -10.71
CA ARG A 120 -2.93 0.27 -11.81
C ARG A 120 -2.82 1.66 -12.44
N ALA A 121 -3.96 2.30 -12.74
CA ALA A 121 -3.99 3.64 -13.32
C ALA A 121 -3.30 4.70 -12.42
N LEU A 122 -3.43 4.59 -11.09
CA LEU A 122 -2.70 5.44 -10.16
C LEU A 122 -1.20 5.11 -10.14
N LEU A 123 -0.83 3.83 -10.08
CA LEU A 123 0.56 3.40 -9.96
C LEU A 123 1.41 3.79 -11.16
N ILE A 124 0.83 3.79 -12.37
CA ILE A 124 1.50 4.23 -13.61
C ILE A 124 1.91 5.72 -13.54
N THR A 125 1.16 6.55 -12.79
CA THR A 125 1.49 7.98 -12.67
C THR A 125 2.65 8.28 -11.72
N MET A 126 3.13 7.28 -10.98
CA MET A 126 4.21 7.48 -10.01
C MET A 126 5.56 7.73 -10.70
N PRO A 127 6.41 8.59 -10.14
CA PRO A 127 7.76 8.77 -10.66
C PRO A 127 8.53 7.44 -10.75
N LYS A 128 9.20 7.21 -11.87
CA LYS A 128 9.99 5.99 -12.14
C LYS A 128 9.17 4.68 -12.15
N ALA A 129 7.88 4.76 -12.40
CA ALA A 129 7.06 3.57 -12.59
C ALA A 129 7.50 2.83 -13.86
N THR A 130 8.09 1.65 -13.69
CA THR A 130 8.28 0.67 -14.75
C THR A 130 7.17 -0.37 -14.65
N ASP A 131 6.93 -1.15 -15.72
CA ASP A 131 5.88 -2.17 -15.71
C ASP A 131 6.07 -3.18 -14.55
N ASP A 132 7.31 -3.59 -14.26
CA ASP A 132 7.65 -4.48 -13.15
C ASP A 132 7.33 -3.86 -11.79
N VAL A 133 7.67 -2.58 -11.58
CA VAL A 133 7.37 -1.85 -10.34
C VAL A 133 5.87 -1.71 -10.16
N VAL A 134 5.15 -1.40 -11.24
CA VAL A 134 3.68 -1.31 -11.21
C VAL A 134 3.06 -2.65 -10.87
N ALA A 135 3.51 -3.73 -11.53
CA ALA A 135 3.00 -5.10 -11.29
C ALA A 135 3.23 -5.53 -9.82
N THR A 136 4.44 -5.33 -9.30
CA THR A 136 4.81 -5.65 -7.92
C THR A 136 3.96 -4.90 -6.91
N ARG A 137 3.83 -3.58 -7.05
CA ARG A 137 3.02 -2.74 -6.13
C ARG A 137 1.54 -3.05 -6.22
N LEU A 138 1.05 -3.38 -7.40
CA LEU A 138 -0.33 -3.79 -7.61
C LEU A 138 -0.63 -5.11 -6.92
N ALA A 139 0.23 -6.12 -7.11
CA ALA A 139 0.10 -7.42 -6.42
C ALA A 139 0.10 -7.25 -4.90
N ALA A 140 1.03 -6.45 -4.35
CA ALA A 140 1.09 -6.15 -2.93
C ALA A 140 -0.17 -5.46 -2.41
N ARG A 141 -0.77 -4.54 -3.19
CA ARG A 141 -2.02 -3.85 -2.85
C ARG A 141 -3.21 -4.81 -2.84
N MET A 142 -3.32 -5.67 -3.84
CA MET A 142 -4.41 -6.67 -3.91
C MET A 142 -4.27 -7.70 -2.79
N GLU A 143 -3.04 -8.10 -2.45
CA GLU A 143 -2.78 -8.99 -1.32
C GLU A 143 -3.16 -8.34 0.02
N ARG A 144 -2.80 -7.06 0.23
CA ARG A 144 -3.23 -6.30 1.41
C ARG A 144 -4.76 -6.30 1.55
N GLN A 145 -5.51 -6.04 0.46
CA GLN A 145 -6.97 -6.08 0.49
C GLN A 145 -7.51 -7.44 0.96
N ARG A 146 -6.95 -8.54 0.43
CA ARG A 146 -7.34 -9.90 0.82
C ARG A 146 -7.07 -10.18 2.30
N ARG A 147 -5.90 -9.75 2.81
CA ARG A 147 -5.50 -9.96 4.21
C ARG A 147 -6.26 -9.07 5.20
N THR A 148 -6.75 -7.91 4.78
CA THR A 148 -7.41 -6.95 5.66
C THR A 148 -8.92 -7.12 5.61
N ILE A 149 -9.59 -6.60 4.58
CA ILE A 149 -11.05 -6.60 4.47
C ILE A 149 -11.62 -7.87 3.84
N GLY A 150 -10.78 -8.65 3.14
CA GLY A 150 -11.16 -9.90 2.47
C GLY A 150 -10.91 -11.16 3.30
N ARG A 151 -10.36 -11.07 4.51
CA ARG A 151 -10.12 -12.23 5.37
C ARG A 151 -11.43 -12.78 5.96
N PRO A 152 -11.46 -14.04 6.43
CA PRO A 152 -12.67 -14.64 6.99
C PRO A 152 -13.26 -13.91 8.20
N ASP A 153 -12.40 -13.28 9.02
CA ASP A 153 -12.77 -12.45 10.17
C ASP A 153 -12.18 -11.05 9.98
N PRO A 154 -12.82 -10.20 9.14
CA PRO A 154 -12.30 -8.88 8.84
C PRO A 154 -12.51 -7.91 10.02
N PRO A 155 -11.68 -6.87 10.17
CA PRO A 155 -11.90 -5.84 11.16
C PRO A 155 -13.22 -5.09 10.89
N ALA A 156 -13.92 -4.71 11.95
CA ALA A 156 -15.01 -3.75 11.83
C ALA A 156 -14.45 -2.43 11.28
N SER A 157 -14.81 -2.09 10.04
CA SER A 157 -14.13 -1.06 9.26
C SER A 157 -15.02 0.14 8.99
N TRP A 158 -14.46 1.32 9.16
CA TRP A 158 -15.12 2.58 8.82
C TRP A 158 -14.26 3.39 7.86
N PHE A 159 -14.74 3.59 6.65
CA PHE A 159 -14.07 4.38 5.62
C PHE A 159 -14.79 5.70 5.40
N ILE A 160 -14.05 6.80 5.46
CA ILE A 160 -14.51 8.11 5.01
C ILE A 160 -13.82 8.41 3.69
N VAL A 161 -14.61 8.57 2.64
CA VAL A 161 -14.16 8.84 1.27
C VAL A 161 -14.32 10.33 1.01
N ASP A 162 -13.27 10.98 0.54
CA ASP A 162 -13.34 12.38 0.09
C ASP A 162 -14.22 12.48 -1.15
N GLU A 163 -15.25 13.33 -1.12
CA GLU A 163 -16.15 13.53 -2.26
C GLU A 163 -15.39 13.91 -3.53
N LEU A 164 -14.33 14.73 -3.42
CA LEU A 164 -13.53 15.13 -4.58
C LEU A 164 -12.84 13.96 -5.28
N SER A 165 -12.55 12.88 -4.55
CA SER A 165 -11.97 11.67 -5.13
C SER A 165 -12.91 10.96 -6.11
N LEU A 166 -14.22 11.13 -5.96
CA LEU A 166 -15.25 10.51 -6.81
C LEU A 166 -15.39 11.20 -8.17
N TYR A 167 -14.96 12.46 -8.26
CA TYR A 167 -14.98 13.26 -9.48
C TYR A 167 -13.63 13.29 -10.19
N ARG A 168 -12.55 12.91 -9.54
CA ARG A 168 -11.21 12.88 -10.12
C ARG A 168 -11.09 11.72 -11.09
N LEU A 169 -10.89 12.01 -12.38
CA LEU A 169 -10.67 10.99 -13.39
C LEU A 169 -9.34 10.24 -13.11
N VAL A 170 -9.45 8.95 -12.84
CA VAL A 170 -8.34 8.01 -12.70
C VAL A 170 -8.51 6.93 -13.77
N GLY A 171 -7.54 6.81 -14.67
CA GLY A 171 -7.66 5.93 -15.83
C GLY A 171 -8.69 6.44 -16.85
N SER A 172 -9.82 5.77 -16.93
CA SER A 172 -10.91 6.09 -17.86
C SER A 172 -12.26 6.20 -17.14
N ALA A 173 -13.30 6.60 -17.85
CA ALA A 173 -14.67 6.64 -17.35
C ALA A 173 -15.15 5.25 -16.89
N GLU A 174 -14.79 4.20 -17.63
CA GLU A 174 -15.11 2.81 -17.30
C GLU A 174 -14.41 2.36 -16.02
N VAL A 175 -13.14 2.76 -15.81
CA VAL A 175 -12.39 2.50 -14.56
C VAL A 175 -13.07 3.19 -13.38
N MET A 176 -13.50 4.43 -13.55
CA MET A 176 -14.21 5.17 -12.51
C MET A 176 -15.58 4.55 -12.19
N ALA A 177 -16.34 4.17 -13.20
CA ALA A 177 -17.63 3.48 -13.01
C ALA A 177 -17.45 2.16 -12.25
N ALA A 178 -16.50 1.32 -12.68
CA ALA A 178 -16.18 0.07 -12.00
C ALA A 178 -15.72 0.29 -10.54
N GLN A 179 -14.95 1.35 -10.30
CA GLN A 179 -14.51 1.73 -8.96
C GLN A 179 -15.68 2.13 -8.05
N LEU A 180 -16.65 2.88 -8.56
CA LEU A 180 -17.85 3.25 -7.80
C LEU A 180 -18.74 2.04 -7.52
N ARG A 181 -18.91 1.13 -8.48
CA ARG A 181 -19.58 -0.16 -8.27
C ARG A 181 -18.86 -1.00 -7.19
N ARG A 182 -17.53 -0.96 -7.15
CA ARG A 182 -16.75 -1.59 -6.06
C ARG A 182 -17.06 -0.96 -4.70
N LEU A 183 -17.19 0.36 -4.59
CA LEU A 183 -17.58 1.02 -3.33
C LEU A 183 -18.96 0.56 -2.84
N LEU A 184 -19.93 0.41 -3.74
CA LEU A 184 -21.26 -0.14 -3.42
C LEU A 184 -21.15 -1.56 -2.87
N ASN A 185 -20.37 -2.43 -3.52
CA ASN A 185 -20.17 -3.80 -3.07
C ASN A 185 -19.51 -3.85 -1.69
N VAL A 186 -18.52 -2.99 -1.43
CA VAL A 186 -17.84 -2.94 -0.12
C VAL A 186 -18.78 -2.37 0.95
N ALA A 187 -19.56 -1.34 0.64
CA ALA A 187 -20.53 -0.77 1.57
C ALA A 187 -21.65 -1.77 1.97
N ALA A 188 -21.88 -2.80 1.17
CA ALA A 188 -22.81 -3.88 1.47
C ALA A 188 -22.18 -5.03 2.31
N MET A 189 -20.86 -5.00 2.55
CA MET A 189 -20.20 -6.04 3.34
C MET A 189 -20.54 -5.93 4.83
N PRO A 190 -20.80 -7.03 5.54
CA PRO A 190 -20.99 -7.01 6.98
C PRO A 190 -19.80 -6.40 7.72
N GLY A 191 -20.07 -5.55 8.70
CA GLY A 191 -19.03 -4.90 9.50
C GLY A 191 -18.26 -3.76 8.80
N VAL A 192 -18.65 -3.39 7.57
CA VAL A 192 -18.04 -2.29 6.82
C VAL A 192 -19.00 -1.12 6.71
N THR A 193 -18.52 0.08 7.05
CA THR A 193 -19.23 1.34 6.83
C THR A 193 -18.45 2.20 5.87
N VAL A 194 -19.10 2.73 4.85
CA VAL A 194 -18.49 3.69 3.90
C VAL A 194 -19.34 4.94 3.86
N GLN A 195 -18.75 6.08 4.20
CA GLN A 195 -19.38 7.39 4.13
C GLN A 195 -18.55 8.33 3.26
N VAL A 196 -19.21 9.32 2.67
CA VAL A 196 -18.56 10.36 1.89
C VAL A 196 -18.51 11.64 2.71
N LEU A 197 -17.33 12.23 2.83
CA LEU A 197 -17.15 13.57 3.36
C LEU A 197 -17.37 14.56 2.22
N PRO A 198 -18.37 15.46 2.32
CA PRO A 198 -18.60 16.49 1.30
C PRO A 198 -17.39 17.43 1.14
N ALA A 199 -17.28 18.06 -0.02
CA ALA A 199 -16.20 18.98 -0.36
C ALA A 199 -16.33 20.32 0.41
N VAL A 200 -16.24 20.25 1.74
CA VAL A 200 -16.29 21.38 2.68
C VAL A 200 -14.99 21.49 3.48
N ALA A 201 -14.79 22.60 4.17
CA ALA A 201 -13.65 22.76 5.07
C ALA A 201 -13.76 21.79 6.26
N HIS A 202 -12.68 21.08 6.54
CA HIS A 202 -12.62 20.09 7.63
C HIS A 202 -11.21 20.06 8.27
N PRO A 203 -11.03 19.51 9.49
CA PRO A 203 -9.77 19.60 10.23
C PRO A 203 -8.63 18.74 9.65
N ALA A 204 -8.93 17.69 8.88
CA ALA A 204 -7.93 16.74 8.34
C ALA A 204 -7.64 17.02 6.85
N THR A 205 -7.15 18.21 6.52
CA THR A 205 -6.87 18.61 5.13
C THR A 205 -5.60 18.01 4.55
N ALA A 206 -4.70 17.46 5.37
CA ALA A 206 -3.39 17.01 4.93
C ALA A 206 -3.13 15.57 5.36
N GLY A 207 -3.09 14.65 4.39
CA GLY A 207 -2.59 13.29 4.58
C GLY A 207 -3.67 12.24 4.85
N GLU A 208 -3.30 11.00 4.52
CA GLU A 208 -4.08 9.82 4.83
C GLU A 208 -3.94 9.47 6.31
N LEU A 209 -5.04 9.04 6.90
CA LEU A 209 -5.11 8.62 8.29
C LEU A 209 -5.74 7.23 8.36
N ILE A 210 -5.03 6.28 8.96
CA ILE A 210 -5.53 4.94 9.23
C ILE A 210 -5.34 4.67 10.72
N ILE A 211 -6.39 4.26 11.43
CA ILE A 211 -6.36 3.98 12.87
C ILE A 211 -6.85 2.56 13.11
N THR A 212 -6.08 1.80 13.89
CA THR A 212 -6.46 0.50 14.44
C THR A 212 -6.74 0.61 15.95
N ASP A 213 -6.87 -0.54 16.62
CA ASP A 213 -7.09 -0.59 18.07
C ASP A 213 -5.97 0.10 18.88
N ASP A 214 -4.71 -0.08 18.45
CA ASP A 214 -3.52 0.28 19.24
C ASP A 214 -2.58 1.27 18.56
N ALA A 215 -2.77 1.54 17.27
CA ALA A 215 -1.87 2.36 16.46
C ALA A 215 -2.61 3.20 15.42
N ALA A 216 -1.95 4.26 14.96
CA ALA A 216 -2.38 5.04 13.81
C ALA A 216 -1.24 5.16 12.80
N TYR A 217 -1.59 5.20 11.52
CA TYR A 217 -0.67 5.50 10.42
C TYR A 217 -1.10 6.80 9.75
N VAL A 218 -0.15 7.69 9.59
CA VAL A 218 -0.36 8.95 8.87
C VAL A 218 0.60 8.99 7.69
N GLU A 219 0.09 9.14 6.50
CA GLU A 219 0.88 9.26 5.26
C GLU A 219 1.15 10.73 4.94
N SER A 220 2.36 11.01 4.45
CA SER A 220 2.73 12.31 3.90
C SER A 220 3.57 12.16 2.63
N LEU A 221 3.79 13.25 1.88
CA LEU A 221 4.61 13.24 0.66
C LEU A 221 6.07 12.81 0.89
N VAL A 222 6.56 12.89 2.11
CA VAL A 222 7.94 12.52 2.48
C VAL A 222 8.03 11.16 3.19
N GLY A 223 6.91 10.46 3.35
CA GLY A 223 6.80 9.15 3.99
C GLY A 223 5.74 9.11 5.07
N GLY A 224 5.41 7.90 5.54
CA GLY A 224 4.43 7.67 6.59
C GLY A 224 5.05 7.50 7.97
N ALA A 225 4.24 7.63 9.01
CA ALA A 225 4.63 7.40 10.39
C ALA A 225 3.59 6.52 11.10
N VAL A 226 4.07 5.55 11.88
CA VAL A 226 3.26 4.78 12.81
C VAL A 226 3.31 5.45 14.18
N LEU A 227 2.15 5.75 14.73
CA LEU A 227 1.97 6.50 15.97
C LEU A 227 1.18 5.64 16.95
N GLY A 228 1.50 5.74 18.24
CA GLY A 228 0.83 4.99 19.30
C GLY A 228 0.48 5.87 20.51
N GLY A 229 -0.05 5.23 21.56
CA GLY A 229 -0.34 5.90 22.81
C GLY A 229 -1.42 6.99 22.70
N GLU A 230 -1.23 8.11 23.42
CA GLU A 230 -2.20 9.21 23.47
C GLU A 230 -2.48 9.85 22.11
N THR A 231 -1.53 9.77 21.18
CA THR A 231 -1.71 10.31 19.82
C THR A 231 -2.84 9.60 19.07
N VAL A 232 -3.06 8.30 19.31
CA VAL A 232 -4.18 7.53 18.69
C VAL A 232 -5.52 8.14 19.10
N SER A 233 -5.69 8.46 20.39
CA SER A 233 -6.93 9.09 20.88
C SER A 233 -7.17 10.47 20.26
N SER A 234 -6.11 11.27 20.09
CA SER A 234 -6.21 12.59 19.44
C SER A 234 -6.59 12.46 17.98
N LEU A 235 -6.01 11.48 17.25
CA LEU A 235 -6.35 11.22 15.85
C LEU A 235 -7.76 10.62 15.70
N MET A 236 -8.21 9.82 16.68
CA MET A 236 -9.58 9.34 16.74
C MET A 236 -10.60 10.50 16.87
N ALA A 237 -10.29 11.51 17.68
CA ALA A 237 -11.13 12.71 17.78
C ALA A 237 -11.22 13.48 16.45
N VAL A 238 -10.11 13.54 15.69
CA VAL A 238 -10.13 14.09 14.32
C VAL A 238 -11.02 13.26 13.42
N PHE A 239 -10.87 11.92 13.44
CA PHE A 239 -11.70 11.02 12.65
C PHE A 239 -13.20 11.16 12.99
N ASP A 240 -13.55 11.24 14.27
CA ASP A 240 -14.92 11.44 14.72
C ASP A 240 -15.51 12.78 14.25
N SER A 241 -14.70 13.84 14.18
CA SER A 241 -15.11 15.11 13.58
C SER A 241 -15.42 14.96 12.09
N LEU A 242 -14.56 14.26 11.31
CA LEU A 242 -14.82 13.98 9.89
C LEU A 242 -16.11 13.17 9.69
N ARG A 243 -16.32 12.16 10.55
CA ARG A 243 -17.51 11.32 10.54
C ARG A 243 -18.78 12.15 10.79
N GLY A 244 -18.71 13.12 11.70
CA GLY A 244 -19.81 14.01 12.03
C GLY A 244 -20.24 14.91 10.85
N GLU A 245 -19.29 15.28 9.99
CA GLU A 245 -19.52 16.09 8.79
C GLU A 245 -19.84 15.26 7.53
N SER A 246 -19.68 13.94 7.60
CA SER A 246 -19.92 13.05 6.46
C SER A 246 -21.41 12.85 6.20
N TYR A 247 -21.77 12.63 4.93
CA TYR A 247 -23.12 12.20 4.55
C TYR A 247 -23.51 10.93 5.31
N ARG A 248 -24.82 10.74 5.52
CA ARG A 248 -25.33 9.46 6.04
C ARG A 248 -24.96 8.32 5.10
N VAL A 249 -24.87 7.11 5.63
CA VAL A 249 -24.53 5.92 4.83
C VAL A 249 -25.44 5.77 3.61
N SER A 250 -26.77 5.95 3.78
CA SER A 250 -27.72 5.87 2.67
C SER A 250 -27.52 6.96 1.60
N GLU A 251 -27.17 8.17 2.01
CA GLU A 251 -26.86 9.27 1.09
C GLU A 251 -25.56 9.03 0.33
N SER A 252 -24.56 8.48 1.01
CA SER A 252 -23.28 8.07 0.40
C SER A 252 -23.45 6.97 -0.64
N VAL A 253 -24.27 5.94 -0.33
CA VAL A 253 -24.61 4.87 -1.27
C VAL A 253 -25.33 5.44 -2.49
N ALA A 254 -26.36 6.28 -2.30
CA ALA A 254 -27.08 6.91 -3.40
C ALA A 254 -26.18 7.82 -4.25
N LEU A 255 -25.15 8.46 -3.65
CA LEU A 255 -24.15 9.23 -4.39
C LEU A 255 -23.28 8.31 -5.26
N PHE A 256 -22.83 7.18 -4.72
CA PHE A 256 -22.05 6.21 -5.50
C PHE A 256 -22.82 5.68 -6.70
N GLU A 257 -24.10 5.32 -6.52
CA GLU A 257 -24.99 4.85 -7.60
C GLU A 257 -25.10 5.89 -8.71
N ARG A 258 -25.47 7.11 -8.35
CA ARG A 258 -25.65 8.22 -9.27
C ARG A 258 -24.39 8.55 -10.06
N LEU A 259 -23.22 8.55 -9.38
CA LEU A 259 -21.95 8.85 -10.03
C LEU A 259 -21.45 7.68 -10.89
N ALA A 260 -21.72 6.41 -10.50
CA ALA A 260 -21.41 5.27 -11.34
C ALA A 260 -22.16 5.33 -12.67
N GLU A 261 -23.47 5.62 -12.64
CA GLU A 261 -24.28 5.82 -13.86
C GLU A 261 -23.80 6.98 -14.72
N ALA A 262 -23.39 8.10 -14.09
CA ALA A 262 -22.83 9.24 -14.81
C ALA A 262 -21.53 8.87 -15.54
N TRP A 263 -20.62 8.16 -14.90
CA TRP A 263 -19.39 7.69 -15.53
C TRP A 263 -19.67 6.62 -16.62
N GLU A 264 -20.63 5.71 -16.41
CA GLU A 264 -21.06 4.71 -17.41
C GLU A 264 -21.63 5.36 -18.68
N SER A 265 -22.31 6.50 -18.57
CA SER A 265 -22.81 7.26 -19.71
C SER A 265 -21.74 8.02 -20.50
N GLY A 266 -20.48 7.98 -20.03
CA GLY A 266 -19.37 8.73 -20.60
C GLY A 266 -19.41 10.25 -20.30
N ALA A 267 -20.38 10.71 -19.51
CA ALA A 267 -20.43 12.08 -19.03
C ALA A 267 -19.52 12.24 -17.84
N SER A 268 -18.54 13.15 -17.93
CA SER A 268 -17.79 13.53 -16.72
C SER A 268 -18.77 14.13 -15.69
N PRO A 269 -18.87 13.57 -14.46
CA PRO A 269 -19.77 14.10 -13.43
C PRO A 269 -19.51 15.58 -13.12
N LEU A 270 -18.27 16.08 -13.27
CA LEU A 270 -17.93 17.50 -13.15
C LEU A 270 -18.61 18.36 -14.21
N THR A 271 -18.76 17.86 -15.42
CA THR A 271 -19.45 18.57 -16.50
C THR A 271 -20.94 18.63 -16.21
N ALA A 272 -21.54 17.53 -15.75
CA ALA A 272 -22.96 17.48 -15.38
C ALA A 272 -23.29 18.39 -14.19
N ALA A 273 -22.42 18.46 -13.17
CA ALA A 273 -22.58 19.36 -12.03
C ALA A 273 -22.50 20.84 -12.43
N ARG A 274 -21.62 21.21 -13.38
CA ARG A 274 -21.50 22.59 -13.89
C ARG A 274 -22.74 23.00 -14.68
N THR A 275 -23.34 22.09 -15.44
CA THR A 275 -24.58 22.38 -16.21
C THR A 275 -25.77 22.56 -15.28
N ALA A 276 -25.88 21.78 -14.21
CA ALA A 276 -26.94 21.94 -13.20
C ALA A 276 -26.81 23.20 -12.35
N ALA A 277 -25.59 23.69 -12.12
CA ALA A 277 -25.35 24.94 -11.38
C ALA A 277 -25.55 26.23 -12.25
N ALA A 278 -25.63 26.06 -13.57
CA ALA A 278 -25.83 27.17 -14.53
C ALA A 278 -27.30 27.29 -15.00
N ALA A 279 -28.17 26.39 -14.59
CA ALA A 279 -29.62 26.41 -14.83
C ALA A 279 -30.39 26.82 -13.58
#